data_b81d4647440cf773c80d67e1676ce3b5
#
_entry.id   b81d4647440cf773c80d67e1676ce3b5
#
_cell.length_a   1.000
_cell.length_b   1.000
_cell.length_c   1.000
_cell.angle_alpha   90.00
_cell.angle_beta   90.00
_cell.angle_gamma   90.00
#
_symmetry.space_group_name_H-M   'P 1'
#
loop_
_entity.id
_entity.type
_entity.pdbx_description
1 polymer ?
#
loop_
_entity_poly.entity_id
_entity_poly.type
_entity_poly.pdbx_seq_one_letter_code
_entity_poly.pdbx_strand_id
1 'polypeptide(L)'
;LAAGAKTLGNSLFKPDLTAELPADLQFDRLVVDKQARLLTAYAEGRAVREYRIALGWAPEGHKRMEGDGRTPEGVYFVDGKNPNSQYYKNLGVSYPNDADRAAAAALGVSPGGDIKIHGLPAGQGHLGAVHWMRDWTAGCVAVSNEEIDELYARTPVGAPIEIRP
;
A
#
# COMPACT_ATOMS: atom_id res chain seq x y z
N LEU A 1 45.10 -10.13 -1.26
CA LEU A 1 44.48 -8.81 -1.08
C LEU A 1 42.98 -9.02 -0.81
N ALA A 2 42.60 -9.03 0.48
CA ALA A 2 41.25 -9.22 0.92
C ALA A 2 40.45 -7.89 0.75
N ALA A 3 39.39 -7.90 -0.07
CA ALA A 3 38.43 -6.81 -0.11
C ALA A 3 37.56 -6.90 1.15
N GLY A 4 37.71 -5.90 2.03
CA GLY A 4 36.92 -5.80 3.24
C GLY A 4 35.43 -5.65 2.93
N ALA A 5 34.64 -6.59 3.41
CA ALA A 5 33.19 -6.43 3.47
C ALA A 5 32.89 -5.27 4.43
N LYS A 6 32.35 -4.17 3.90
CA LYS A 6 31.77 -3.12 4.72
C LYS A 6 30.49 -3.68 5.33
N THR A 7 30.57 -4.09 6.57
CA THR A 7 29.39 -4.28 7.42
C THR A 7 28.68 -2.93 7.51
N LEU A 8 27.50 -2.86 6.90
CA LEU A 8 26.57 -1.76 7.13
C LEU A 8 26.21 -1.81 8.60
N GLY A 9 26.74 -0.85 9.36
CA GLY A 9 26.46 -0.73 10.77
C GLY A 9 24.95 -0.60 10.96
N ASN A 10 24.39 -1.42 11.85
CA ASN A 10 23.07 -1.23 12.40
C ASN A 10 23.03 0.20 12.97
N SER A 11 22.36 1.09 12.25
CA SER A 11 22.08 2.42 12.80
C SER A 11 21.22 2.22 14.04
N LEU A 12 21.73 2.57 15.20
CA LEU A 12 21.00 2.58 16.49
C LEU A 12 19.86 3.61 16.51
N PHE A 13 19.72 4.40 15.46
CA PHE A 13 18.67 5.40 15.33
C PHE A 13 17.55 4.86 14.46
N LYS A 14 16.38 4.62 15.05
CA LYS A 14 15.15 4.45 14.29
C LYS A 14 14.89 5.75 13.51
N PRO A 15 14.55 5.67 12.22
CA PRO A 15 14.19 6.87 11.47
C PRO A 15 12.97 7.55 12.12
N ASP A 16 12.99 8.87 12.18
CA ASP A 16 11.81 9.63 12.58
C ASP A 16 10.83 9.67 11.42
N LEU A 17 9.83 8.80 11.47
CA LEU A 17 8.81 8.65 10.43
C LEU A 17 7.70 9.71 10.53
N THR A 18 7.81 10.63 11.48
CA THR A 18 6.87 11.75 11.68
C THR A 18 7.47 13.10 11.32
N ALA A 19 8.76 13.14 10.98
CA ALA A 19 9.46 14.36 10.63
C ALA A 19 8.83 15.08 9.44
N GLU A 20 8.90 16.39 9.43
CA GLU A 20 8.52 17.18 8.26
C GLU A 20 9.41 16.83 7.07
N LEU A 21 8.79 16.56 5.92
CA LEU A 21 9.49 16.20 4.71
C LEU A 21 9.61 17.42 3.78
N PRO A 22 10.71 17.54 3.01
CA PRO A 22 10.79 18.53 1.97
C PRO A 22 9.56 18.46 1.03
N ALA A 23 9.05 19.61 0.62
CA ALA A 23 7.82 19.70 -0.17
C ALA A 23 7.91 18.96 -1.52
N ASP A 24 9.10 18.87 -2.10
CA ASP A 24 9.39 18.21 -3.37
C ASP A 24 9.81 16.75 -3.26
N LEU A 25 9.92 16.22 -2.04
CA LEU A 25 10.32 14.82 -1.83
C LEU A 25 9.24 13.88 -2.37
N GLN A 26 9.65 12.97 -3.26
CA GLN A 26 8.79 11.93 -3.82
C GLN A 26 9.03 10.59 -3.12
N PHE A 27 7.95 9.84 -2.93
CA PHE A 27 8.05 8.44 -2.54
C PHE A 27 8.35 7.60 -3.79
N ASP A 28 9.40 6.82 -3.75
CA ASP A 28 9.82 5.99 -4.89
C ASP A 28 9.47 4.51 -4.71
N ARG A 29 8.97 4.12 -3.55
CA ARG A 29 8.54 2.76 -3.25
C ARG A 29 7.59 2.75 -2.06
N LEU A 30 6.56 1.92 -2.15
CA LEU A 30 5.64 1.62 -1.05
C LEU A 30 5.73 0.15 -0.66
N VAL A 31 5.71 -0.13 0.63
CA VAL A 31 5.70 -1.50 1.17
C VAL A 31 4.54 -1.65 2.13
N VAL A 32 3.66 -2.59 1.84
CA VAL A 32 2.57 -2.99 2.72
C VAL A 32 2.98 -4.26 3.46
N ASP A 33 3.01 -4.21 4.79
CA ASP A 33 3.11 -5.37 5.66
C ASP A 33 1.71 -5.68 6.19
N LYS A 34 1.10 -6.74 5.68
CA LYS A 34 -0.29 -7.10 6.01
C LYS A 34 -0.42 -7.52 7.47
N GLN A 35 0.51 -8.32 7.97
CA GLN A 35 0.48 -8.78 9.37
C GLN A 35 0.59 -7.62 10.34
N ALA A 36 1.49 -6.68 10.07
CA ALA A 36 1.70 -5.50 10.92
C ALA A 36 0.62 -4.42 10.74
N ARG A 37 -0.21 -4.49 9.70
CA ARG A 37 -1.15 -3.41 9.31
C ARG A 37 -0.45 -2.08 9.12
N LEU A 38 0.67 -2.11 8.39
CA LEU A 38 1.49 -0.93 8.11
C LEU A 38 1.77 -0.79 6.61
N LEU A 39 1.71 0.44 6.14
CA LEU A 39 2.25 0.86 4.85
C LEU A 39 3.43 1.79 5.12
N THR A 40 4.59 1.44 4.58
CA THR A 40 5.81 2.25 4.71
C THR A 40 6.16 2.85 3.36
N ALA A 41 6.35 4.16 3.33
CA ALA A 41 6.83 4.89 2.17
C ALA A 41 8.35 5.09 2.26
N TYR A 42 9.02 4.85 1.13
CA TYR A 42 10.46 4.97 0.99
C TYR A 42 10.82 6.08 0.01
N ALA A 43 11.90 6.76 0.29
CA ALA A 43 12.57 7.68 -0.63
C ALA A 43 14.08 7.44 -0.54
N GLU A 44 14.72 7.21 -1.70
CA GLU A 44 16.17 6.96 -1.80
C GLU A 44 16.67 5.85 -0.86
N GLY A 45 15.91 4.76 -0.77
CA GLY A 45 16.24 3.59 0.03
C GLY A 45 15.99 3.73 1.54
N ARG A 46 15.39 4.83 1.97
CA ARG A 46 15.08 5.10 3.39
C ARG A 46 13.59 5.13 3.62
N ALA A 47 13.13 4.52 4.71
CA ALA A 47 11.77 4.70 5.19
C ALA A 47 11.60 6.16 5.67
N VAL A 48 10.57 6.85 5.15
CA VAL A 48 10.31 8.26 5.47
C VAL A 48 8.92 8.50 6.06
N ARG A 49 7.98 7.55 5.87
CA ARG A 49 6.63 7.57 6.45
C ARG A 49 6.16 6.16 6.74
N GLU A 50 5.29 6.07 7.72
CA GLU A 50 4.59 4.84 8.08
C GLU A 50 3.13 5.17 8.38
N TYR A 51 2.21 4.40 7.81
CA TYR A 51 0.78 4.60 7.94
C TYR A 51 0.12 3.33 8.47
N ARG A 52 -0.78 3.47 9.43
CA ARG A 52 -1.65 2.38 9.84
C ARG A 52 -2.75 2.16 8.82
N ILE A 53 -2.99 0.91 8.46
CA ILE A 53 -3.88 0.55 7.37
C ILE A 53 -4.96 -0.42 7.80
N ALA A 54 -6.10 -0.38 7.10
CA ALA A 54 -7.06 -1.45 7.06
C ALA A 54 -6.93 -2.20 5.73
N LEU A 55 -7.22 -3.48 5.75
CA LEU A 55 -7.14 -4.39 4.61
C LEU A 55 -8.52 -4.94 4.23
N GLY A 56 -8.53 -5.87 3.28
CA GLY A 56 -9.71 -6.66 2.96
C GLY A 56 -10.23 -7.43 4.18
N TRP A 57 -11.53 -7.68 4.22
CA TRP A 57 -12.20 -8.32 5.37
C TRP A 57 -11.77 -9.77 5.62
N ALA A 58 -11.08 -10.42 4.67
CA ALA A 58 -10.41 -11.70 4.82
C ALA A 58 -8.92 -11.55 4.48
N PRO A 59 -8.10 -10.90 5.35
CA PRO A 59 -6.79 -10.38 4.97
C PRO A 59 -5.72 -11.45 4.77
N GLU A 60 -5.91 -12.64 5.33
CA GLU A 60 -4.89 -13.70 5.25
C GLU A 60 -4.84 -14.34 3.86
N GLY A 61 -3.65 -14.40 3.30
CA GLY A 61 -3.38 -15.00 2.00
C GLY A 61 -3.55 -14.03 0.84
N HIS A 62 -3.00 -14.44 -0.30
CA HIS A 62 -3.05 -13.70 -1.53
C HIS A 62 -4.47 -13.70 -2.14
N LYS A 63 -4.89 -12.54 -2.66
CA LYS A 63 -6.13 -12.43 -3.44
C LYS A 63 -6.09 -13.33 -4.67
N ARG A 64 -7.15 -14.13 -4.87
CA ARG A 64 -7.24 -15.11 -5.99
C ARG A 64 -8.43 -14.89 -6.89
N MET A 65 -9.51 -14.33 -6.38
CA MET A 65 -10.76 -14.18 -7.11
C MET A 65 -11.55 -12.96 -6.62
N GLU A 66 -12.41 -12.50 -7.48
CA GLU A 66 -13.37 -11.46 -7.14
C GLU A 66 -14.25 -11.89 -5.97
N GLY A 67 -14.45 -10.99 -5.00
CA GLY A 67 -15.31 -11.21 -3.86
C GLY A 67 -14.70 -12.04 -2.72
N ASP A 68 -13.42 -12.41 -2.80
CA ASP A 68 -12.77 -13.19 -1.74
C ASP A 68 -12.38 -12.38 -0.49
N GLY A 69 -12.51 -11.05 -0.54
CA GLY A 69 -12.16 -10.16 0.57
C GLY A 69 -10.69 -10.09 0.91
N ARG A 70 -9.82 -10.63 0.06
CA ARG A 70 -8.38 -10.67 0.26
C ARG A 70 -7.70 -9.48 -0.40
N THR A 71 -6.66 -8.98 0.24
CA THR A 71 -5.70 -8.05 -0.35
C THR A 71 -4.60 -8.85 -1.04
N PRO A 72 -4.20 -8.48 -2.28
CA PRO A 72 -3.13 -9.19 -2.99
C PRO A 72 -1.81 -9.20 -2.23
N GLU A 73 -0.97 -10.18 -2.53
CA GLU A 73 0.42 -10.27 -2.08
C GLU A 73 1.33 -10.37 -3.30
N GLY A 74 2.43 -9.66 -3.30
CA GLY A 74 3.38 -9.62 -4.40
C GLY A 74 3.89 -8.22 -4.69
N VAL A 75 4.56 -8.08 -5.83
CA VAL A 75 5.08 -6.79 -6.31
C VAL A 75 4.19 -6.27 -7.43
N TYR A 76 3.64 -5.10 -7.20
CA TYR A 76 2.81 -4.36 -8.14
C TYR A 76 3.38 -2.96 -8.34
N PHE A 77 2.67 -2.10 -9.04
CA PHE A 77 3.03 -0.70 -9.19
C PHE A 77 1.78 0.18 -9.18
N VAL A 78 1.99 1.47 -8.96
CA VAL A 78 0.92 2.47 -9.06
C VAL A 78 0.56 2.63 -10.54
N ASP A 79 -0.66 2.26 -10.92
CA ASP A 79 -1.13 2.31 -12.31
C ASP A 79 -2.02 3.51 -12.64
N GLY A 80 -2.35 4.31 -11.65
CA GLY A 80 -3.16 5.52 -11.84
C GLY A 80 -3.45 6.24 -10.54
N LYS A 81 -4.06 7.40 -10.68
CA LYS A 81 -4.48 8.27 -9.57
C LYS A 81 -5.88 8.80 -9.82
N ASN A 82 -6.73 8.80 -8.80
CA ASN A 82 -8.06 9.36 -8.87
C ASN A 82 -8.30 10.34 -7.71
N PRO A 83 -8.43 11.66 -7.98
CA PRO A 83 -8.68 12.65 -6.94
C PRO A 83 -10.17 12.75 -6.51
N ASN A 84 -11.07 12.05 -7.20
CA ASN A 84 -12.52 12.09 -6.99
C ASN A 84 -13.10 10.70 -6.74
N SER A 85 -12.46 9.95 -5.84
CA SER A 85 -12.90 8.62 -5.44
C SER A 85 -14.09 8.69 -4.48
N GLN A 86 -14.94 7.64 -4.47
CA GLN A 86 -15.93 7.42 -3.41
C GLN A 86 -15.30 7.30 -2.01
N TYR A 87 -14.00 7.01 -1.96
CA TYR A 87 -13.18 6.94 -0.77
C TYR A 87 -12.17 8.09 -0.72
N TYR A 88 -12.63 9.28 -1.06
CA TYR A 88 -11.88 10.53 -1.05
C TYR A 88 -10.87 10.64 -2.21
N LYS A 89 -9.73 9.99 -2.14
CA LYS A 89 -8.70 9.88 -3.19
C LYS A 89 -8.15 8.47 -3.25
N ASN A 90 -7.60 8.08 -4.39
CA ASN A 90 -6.91 6.81 -4.45
C ASN A 90 -5.69 6.80 -5.38
N LEU A 91 -4.80 5.84 -5.08
CA LEU A 91 -3.77 5.33 -5.97
C LEU A 91 -4.19 3.94 -6.44
N GLY A 92 -4.14 3.68 -7.73
CA GLY A 92 -4.40 2.36 -8.28
C GLY A 92 -3.22 1.41 -8.05
N VAL A 93 -3.53 0.17 -7.70
CA VAL A 93 -2.58 -0.93 -7.61
C VAL A 93 -2.77 -1.85 -8.82
N SER A 94 -1.69 -2.22 -9.50
CA SER A 94 -1.72 -2.93 -10.79
C SER A 94 -2.11 -4.42 -10.71
N TYR A 95 -2.89 -4.80 -9.70
CA TYR A 95 -3.52 -6.12 -9.62
C TYR A 95 -4.77 -6.16 -10.52
N PRO A 96 -5.05 -7.26 -11.25
CA PRO A 96 -4.25 -8.47 -11.38
C PRO A 96 -3.10 -8.31 -12.39
N ASN A 97 -1.96 -8.96 -12.13
CA ASN A 97 -0.92 -9.16 -13.11
C ASN A 97 -1.17 -10.42 -13.96
N ASP A 98 -0.27 -10.77 -14.88
CA ASP A 98 -0.46 -11.93 -15.76
C ASP A 98 -0.52 -13.25 -14.99
N ALA A 99 0.28 -13.41 -13.93
CA ALA A 99 0.26 -14.59 -13.08
C ALA A 99 -1.07 -14.70 -12.32
N ASP A 100 -1.60 -13.59 -11.82
CA ASP A 100 -2.89 -13.53 -11.14
C ASP A 100 -4.03 -13.93 -12.07
N ARG A 101 -4.01 -13.43 -13.31
CA ARG A 101 -5.01 -13.78 -14.34
C ARG A 101 -4.94 -15.25 -14.71
N ALA A 102 -3.73 -15.78 -14.90
CA ALA A 102 -3.54 -17.19 -15.24
C ALA A 102 -4.02 -18.12 -14.13
N ALA A 103 -3.73 -17.78 -12.86
CA ALA A 103 -4.19 -18.56 -11.72
C ALA A 103 -5.72 -18.55 -11.59
N ALA A 104 -6.37 -17.40 -11.78
CA ALA A 104 -7.83 -17.29 -11.77
C ALA A 104 -8.47 -18.07 -12.92
N ALA A 105 -7.92 -17.98 -14.13
CA ALA A 105 -8.38 -18.73 -15.30
C ALA A 105 -8.31 -20.24 -15.07
N ALA A 106 -7.24 -20.73 -14.44
CA ALA A 106 -7.09 -22.15 -14.09
C ALA A 106 -8.18 -22.63 -13.11
N LEU A 107 -8.70 -21.71 -12.26
CA LEU A 107 -9.81 -22.01 -11.35
C LEU A 107 -11.19 -21.76 -11.98
N GLY A 108 -11.25 -21.22 -13.21
CA GLY A 108 -12.50 -20.87 -13.87
C GLY A 108 -13.22 -19.67 -13.24
N VAL A 109 -12.49 -18.75 -12.63
CA VAL A 109 -13.05 -17.58 -11.93
C VAL A 109 -12.43 -16.29 -12.44
N SER A 110 -13.11 -15.14 -12.16
CA SER A 110 -12.55 -13.81 -12.35
C SER A 110 -11.56 -13.48 -11.22
N PRO A 111 -10.37 -12.94 -11.53
CA PRO A 111 -9.44 -12.51 -10.50
C PRO A 111 -9.95 -11.30 -9.70
N GLY A 112 -10.96 -10.59 -10.20
CA GLY A 112 -11.35 -9.27 -9.72
C GLY A 112 -10.37 -8.19 -10.15
N GLY A 113 -10.42 -7.05 -9.48
CA GLY A 113 -9.60 -5.88 -9.77
C GLY A 113 -9.97 -4.73 -8.85
N ASP A 114 -9.75 -3.50 -9.32
CA ASP A 114 -10.05 -2.28 -8.54
C ASP A 114 -9.39 -2.26 -7.16
N ILE A 115 -8.19 -2.80 -7.06
CA ILE A 115 -7.39 -2.69 -5.84
C ILE A 115 -6.76 -1.31 -5.81
N LYS A 116 -7.04 -0.58 -4.75
CA LYS A 116 -6.61 0.80 -4.55
C LYS A 116 -6.01 0.98 -3.16
N ILE A 117 -5.15 1.98 -3.04
CA ILE A 117 -4.83 2.60 -1.75
C ILE A 117 -5.72 3.84 -1.70
N HIS A 118 -6.61 3.94 -0.71
CA HIS A 118 -7.63 4.98 -0.67
C HIS A 118 -7.88 5.52 0.73
N GLY A 119 -8.56 6.64 0.80
CA GLY A 119 -9.04 7.25 2.04
C GLY A 119 -10.35 6.62 2.53
N LEU A 120 -11.15 7.41 3.22
CA LEU A 120 -12.37 6.97 3.90
C LEU A 120 -13.62 7.34 3.08
N PRO A 121 -14.72 6.59 3.26
CA PRO A 121 -15.97 6.92 2.61
C PRO A 121 -16.43 8.34 2.93
N ALA A 122 -17.21 8.92 2.03
CA ALA A 122 -17.79 10.26 2.22
C ALA A 122 -18.54 10.36 3.56
N GLY A 123 -18.27 11.42 4.32
CA GLY A 123 -18.87 11.63 5.64
C GLY A 123 -18.19 10.87 6.79
N GLN A 124 -17.19 10.01 6.51
CA GLN A 124 -16.51 9.20 7.51
C GLN A 124 -15.06 9.61 7.77
N GLY A 125 -14.63 10.77 7.24
CA GLY A 125 -13.27 11.26 7.43
C GLY A 125 -12.84 11.41 8.89
N HIS A 126 -13.81 11.67 9.81
CA HIS A 126 -13.57 11.75 11.25
C HIS A 126 -13.11 10.43 11.89
N LEU A 127 -13.25 9.30 11.21
CA LEU A 127 -12.79 7.98 11.67
C LEU A 127 -11.31 7.72 11.36
N GLY A 128 -10.58 8.70 10.83
CA GLY A 128 -9.19 8.54 10.40
C GLY A 128 -8.24 8.00 11.46
N ALA A 129 -8.45 8.34 12.74
CA ALA A 129 -7.62 7.87 13.84
C ALA A 129 -7.88 6.41 14.25
N VAL A 130 -8.99 5.81 13.84
CA VAL A 130 -9.44 4.49 14.31
C VAL A 130 -9.86 3.52 13.20
N HIS A 131 -9.94 3.96 11.94
CA HIS A 131 -10.40 3.13 10.82
C HIS A 131 -9.62 1.82 10.68
N TRP A 132 -8.33 1.85 11.00
CA TRP A 132 -7.40 0.72 10.89
C TRP A 132 -7.62 -0.38 11.94
N MET A 133 -8.43 -0.14 12.94
CA MET A 133 -8.73 -1.13 14.00
C MET A 133 -9.57 -2.31 13.48
N ARG A 134 -10.10 -2.20 12.26
CA ARG A 134 -10.91 -3.23 11.63
C ARG A 134 -10.59 -3.31 10.14
N ASP A 135 -10.43 -4.52 9.60
CA ASP A 135 -10.30 -4.76 8.17
C ASP A 135 -11.69 -4.73 7.54
N TRP A 136 -11.98 -3.64 6.83
CA TRP A 136 -13.34 -3.34 6.39
C TRP A 136 -13.51 -3.24 4.87
N THR A 137 -12.41 -3.37 4.10
CA THR A 137 -12.45 -3.24 2.64
C THR A 137 -12.78 -4.57 1.95
N ALA A 138 -13.04 -4.52 0.65
CA ALA A 138 -13.19 -5.71 -0.18
C ALA A 138 -11.86 -6.24 -0.76
N GLY A 139 -10.73 -5.67 -0.33
CA GLY A 139 -9.38 -6.04 -0.78
C GLY A 139 -8.42 -4.86 -0.91
N CYS A 140 -8.93 -3.64 -0.92
CA CYS A 140 -8.13 -2.42 -0.96
C CYS A 140 -7.35 -2.19 0.34
N VAL A 141 -6.38 -1.29 0.27
CA VAL A 141 -5.62 -0.77 1.40
C VAL A 141 -6.18 0.60 1.76
N ALA A 142 -6.71 0.75 2.97
CA ALA A 142 -7.29 2.01 3.43
C ALA A 142 -6.36 2.73 4.41
N VAL A 143 -6.28 4.04 4.25
CA VAL A 143 -5.58 4.98 5.11
C VAL A 143 -6.52 6.13 5.47
N SER A 144 -6.11 7.05 6.34
CA SER A 144 -6.89 8.26 6.61
C SER A 144 -6.90 9.21 5.40
N ASN A 145 -7.81 10.19 5.40
CA ASN A 145 -7.88 11.18 4.33
C ASN A 145 -6.61 12.04 4.24
N GLU A 146 -6.05 12.44 5.37
CA GLU A 146 -4.80 13.20 5.43
C GLU A 146 -3.64 12.36 4.90
N GLU A 147 -3.62 11.08 5.21
CA GLU A 147 -2.57 10.17 4.78
C GLU A 147 -2.63 9.91 3.28
N ILE A 148 -3.82 9.71 2.70
CA ILE A 148 -3.92 9.57 1.25
C ILE A 148 -3.61 10.87 0.52
N ASP A 149 -3.87 12.03 1.09
CA ASP A 149 -3.42 13.30 0.52
C ASP A 149 -1.89 13.34 0.35
N GLU A 150 -1.15 12.93 1.36
CA GLU A 150 0.32 12.85 1.30
C GLU A 150 0.79 11.79 0.31
N LEU A 151 0.26 10.58 0.38
CA LEU A 151 0.60 9.49 -0.54
C LEU A 151 0.31 9.86 -2.00
N TYR A 152 -0.83 10.46 -2.25
CA TYR A 152 -1.25 10.90 -3.58
C TYR A 152 -0.32 11.97 -4.14
N ALA A 153 0.04 12.97 -3.34
CA ALA A 153 0.91 14.06 -3.77
C ALA A 153 2.36 13.61 -4.04
N ARG A 154 2.86 12.65 -3.26
CA ARG A 154 4.27 12.28 -3.25
C ARG A 154 4.60 10.99 -4.02
N THR A 155 3.62 10.20 -4.41
CA THR A 155 3.85 8.92 -5.09
C THR A 155 3.55 9.03 -6.57
N PRO A 156 4.55 8.92 -7.45
CA PRO A 156 4.32 8.97 -8.89
C PRO A 156 3.66 7.68 -9.41
N VAL A 157 2.95 7.80 -10.52
CA VAL A 157 2.51 6.64 -11.31
C VAL A 157 3.76 5.85 -11.75
N GLY A 158 3.71 4.54 -11.64
CA GLY A 158 4.83 3.65 -11.92
C GLY A 158 5.66 3.29 -10.68
N ALA A 159 5.47 3.94 -9.54
CA ALA A 159 6.17 3.58 -8.31
C ALA A 159 5.84 2.14 -7.90
N PRO A 160 6.83 1.30 -7.54
CA PRO A 160 6.59 -0.05 -7.08
C PRO A 160 5.87 -0.09 -5.73
N ILE A 161 4.95 -1.04 -5.63
CA ILE A 161 4.20 -1.37 -4.41
C ILE A 161 4.46 -2.83 -4.11
N GLU A 162 5.13 -3.12 -3.01
CA GLU A 162 5.30 -4.48 -2.51
C GLU A 162 4.29 -4.74 -1.41
N ILE A 163 3.50 -5.80 -1.56
CA ILE A 163 2.52 -6.23 -0.55
C ILE A 163 2.98 -7.57 0.01
N ARG A 164 3.33 -7.58 1.27
CA ARG A 164 3.83 -8.75 2.01
C ARG A 164 2.75 -9.37 2.87
N PRO A 165 2.83 -10.71 3.12
CA PRO A 165 1.95 -11.40 4.05
C PRO A 165 1.89 -10.78 5.45
#